data_0cd36f8a7276ab07c65b356b2a92a89d
#
_entry.id   0cd36f8a7276ab07c65b356b2a92a89d
#
_cell.length_a   1.000
_cell.length_b   1.000
_cell.length_c   1.000
_cell.angle_alpha   90.00
_cell.angle_beta   90.00
_cell.angle_gamma   90.00
#
_symmetry.space_group_name_H-M   'P 1'
#
loop_
_entity.id
_entity.type
_entity.pdbx_description
1 polymer ?
#
loop_
_entity_poly.entity_id
_entity_poly.type
_entity_poly.pdbx_seq_one_letter_code
_entity_poly.pdbx_strand_id
1 'polypeptide(L)'
;MKFVKIDPPGTFCTQEALRDALKDRGGQTFLDVGCGGGHLSKLLCDAGLTGIGVDFSERALEIASATLAPYIQKGQYRLQLGDVLDLPADFTKVDLAISYMVMEHVEDDVGFLQKIKQYVKPGGHIIIGVPGRRDRWSLEDETVGHIRRYDRGDLDAVLRKANLDQVSVWSVGVPTINMLFNVSLWMVARSGEAAKMGQSQREQTETSGIRDIPWKTVFPSWVRIILNRTTLYPLFVIQRMFYRTGLGVVMMGMARVP
;
A
#
# COMPACT_ATOMS: atom_id res chain seq x y z
N MET A 1 -21.05 13.82 19.60
CA MET A 1 -20.06 12.73 19.48
C MET A 1 -19.02 13.15 18.45
N LYS A 2 -17.71 13.14 18.79
CA LYS A 2 -16.65 13.58 17.86
C LYS A 2 -16.27 12.41 16.95
N PHE A 3 -16.33 12.62 15.64
CA PHE A 3 -15.85 11.66 14.63
C PHE A 3 -14.40 12.01 14.26
N VAL A 4 -13.59 10.97 14.04
CA VAL A 4 -12.16 11.10 13.72
C VAL A 4 -11.76 10.04 12.69
N LYS A 5 -10.74 10.33 11.91
CA LYS A 5 -10.14 9.36 11.01
C LYS A 5 -9.39 8.30 11.84
N ILE A 6 -9.70 7.04 11.60
CA ILE A 6 -9.06 5.87 12.25
C ILE A 6 -8.77 4.86 11.15
N ASP A 7 -7.56 4.28 11.18
CA ASP A 7 -7.20 3.21 10.26
C ASP A 7 -8.18 2.03 10.40
N PRO A 8 -8.75 1.52 9.31
CA PRO A 8 -9.59 0.34 9.35
C PRO A 8 -8.78 -0.90 9.71
N PRO A 9 -9.42 -2.00 10.19
CA PRO A 9 -8.73 -3.24 10.54
C PRO A 9 -7.81 -3.78 9.44
N GLY A 10 -8.17 -3.58 8.17
CA GLY A 10 -7.35 -3.97 7.02
C GLY A 10 -6.01 -3.24 6.95
N THR A 11 -5.98 -1.95 7.25
CA THR A 11 -4.74 -1.16 7.28
C THR A 11 -3.80 -1.68 8.37
N PHE A 12 -4.32 -2.01 9.57
CA PHE A 12 -3.51 -2.62 10.62
C PHE A 12 -2.94 -3.99 10.20
N CYS A 13 -3.73 -4.81 9.49
CA CYS A 13 -3.26 -6.10 8.95
C CYS A 13 -2.11 -5.90 7.96
N THR A 14 -2.21 -4.92 7.07
CA THR A 14 -1.16 -4.58 6.10
C THR A 14 0.09 -4.04 6.80
N GLN A 15 -0.08 -3.11 7.73
CA GLN A 15 1.03 -2.55 8.49
C GLN A 15 1.79 -3.63 9.28
N GLU A 16 1.09 -4.59 9.85
CA GLU A 16 1.73 -5.69 10.58
C GLU A 16 2.45 -6.66 9.64
N ALA A 17 1.87 -6.97 8.47
CA ALA A 17 2.53 -7.75 7.44
C ALA A 17 3.81 -7.05 6.93
N LEU A 18 3.76 -5.73 6.74
CA LEU A 18 4.95 -4.95 6.37
C LEU A 18 6.02 -5.00 7.47
N ARG A 19 5.64 -4.86 8.76
CA ARG A 19 6.60 -5.03 9.87
C ARG A 19 7.24 -6.41 9.88
N ASP A 20 6.46 -7.46 9.63
CA ASP A 20 6.98 -8.83 9.53
C ASP A 20 7.93 -8.98 8.32
N ALA A 21 7.58 -8.38 7.18
CA ALA A 21 8.42 -8.40 5.98
C ALA A 21 9.76 -7.67 6.17
N LEU A 22 9.81 -6.64 7.00
CA LEU A 22 11.02 -5.84 7.26
C LEU A 22 12.00 -6.50 8.24
N LYS A 23 11.57 -7.49 9.07
CA LYS A 23 12.42 -8.11 10.08
C LYS A 23 13.72 -8.71 9.51
N ASP A 24 13.63 -9.29 8.31
CA ASP A 24 14.73 -9.98 7.64
C ASP A 24 15.30 -9.17 6.46
N ARG A 25 14.86 -7.92 6.29
CA ARG A 25 15.21 -7.05 5.15
C ARG A 25 15.74 -5.74 5.68
N GLY A 26 17.01 -5.78 6.08
CA GLY A 26 17.71 -4.61 6.60
C GLY A 26 17.76 -3.48 5.55
N GLY A 27 17.98 -2.27 6.02
CA GLY A 27 18.14 -1.08 5.21
C GLY A 27 17.92 0.15 6.07
N GLN A 28 18.47 1.28 5.64
CA GLN A 28 18.32 2.56 6.34
C GLN A 28 17.51 3.55 5.52
N THR A 29 17.44 3.33 4.20
CA THR A 29 16.81 4.27 3.26
C THR A 29 15.69 3.60 2.48
N PHE A 30 14.61 4.33 2.23
CA PHE A 30 13.49 3.80 1.44
C PHE A 30 12.92 4.80 0.44
N LEU A 31 12.28 4.25 -0.61
CA LEU A 31 11.45 4.95 -1.58
C LEU A 31 10.02 4.40 -1.47
N ASP A 32 9.05 5.26 -1.23
CA ASP A 32 7.61 4.94 -1.23
C ASP A 32 6.99 5.45 -2.53
N VAL A 33 6.67 4.53 -3.44
CA VAL A 33 6.13 4.82 -4.77
C VAL A 33 4.61 4.81 -4.72
N GLY A 34 4.00 5.97 -5.02
CA GLY A 34 2.59 6.22 -4.79
C GLY A 34 2.32 6.33 -3.28
N CYS A 35 3.03 7.23 -2.61
CA CYS A 35 3.00 7.33 -1.14
C CYS A 35 1.65 7.80 -0.58
N GLY A 36 0.76 8.34 -1.42
CA GLY A 36 -0.56 8.81 -1.01
C GLY A 36 -0.48 9.78 0.18
N GLY A 37 -1.29 9.55 1.21
CA GLY A 37 -1.27 10.34 2.45
C GLY A 37 -0.13 10.03 3.44
N GLY A 38 0.87 9.22 3.04
CA GLY A 38 2.09 8.97 3.81
C GLY A 38 1.97 7.97 4.96
N HIS A 39 0.89 7.18 5.04
CA HIS A 39 0.64 6.27 6.17
C HIS A 39 1.68 5.15 6.29
N LEU A 40 2.12 4.54 5.17
CA LEU A 40 3.17 3.52 5.17
C LEU A 40 4.55 4.14 5.39
N SER A 41 4.81 5.28 4.74
CA SER A 41 6.03 6.06 4.99
C SER A 41 6.20 6.41 6.46
N LYS A 42 5.10 6.82 7.15
CA LYS A 42 5.14 7.08 8.58
C LYS A 42 5.57 5.86 9.39
N LEU A 43 5.06 4.67 9.04
CA LEU A 43 5.43 3.43 9.71
C LEU A 43 6.93 3.12 9.55
N LEU A 44 7.50 3.39 8.38
CA LEU A 44 8.92 3.19 8.11
C LEU A 44 9.79 4.23 8.84
N CYS A 45 9.36 5.48 8.88
CA CYS A 45 10.02 6.53 9.66
C CYS A 45 9.97 6.25 11.16
N ASP A 46 8.84 5.75 11.69
CA ASP A 46 8.70 5.29 13.09
C ASP A 46 9.67 4.13 13.42
N ALA A 47 10.00 3.30 12.42
CA ALA A 47 11.01 2.24 12.54
C ALA A 47 12.45 2.73 12.37
N GLY A 48 12.67 4.04 12.19
CA GLY A 48 13.98 4.66 12.12
C GLY A 48 14.57 4.79 10.71
N LEU A 49 13.84 4.43 9.66
CA LEU A 49 14.31 4.57 8.28
C LEU A 49 14.18 6.01 7.80
N THR A 50 15.07 6.39 6.88
CA THR A 50 15.03 7.67 6.16
C THR A 50 14.44 7.44 4.77
N GLY A 51 13.51 8.30 4.31
CA GLY A 51 12.78 8.00 3.09
C GLY A 51 12.46 9.15 2.17
N ILE A 52 12.00 8.75 0.98
CA ILE A 52 11.46 9.62 -0.05
C ILE A 52 10.11 9.05 -0.46
N GLY A 53 9.06 9.88 -0.44
CA GLY A 53 7.78 9.53 -1.04
C GLY A 53 7.60 10.22 -2.37
N VAL A 54 7.16 9.47 -3.35
CA VAL A 54 6.82 9.98 -4.69
C VAL A 54 5.34 9.76 -4.92
N ASP A 55 4.63 10.79 -5.33
CA ASP A 55 3.23 10.70 -5.76
C ASP A 55 2.95 11.74 -6.83
N PHE A 56 2.08 11.43 -7.78
CA PHE A 56 1.69 12.36 -8.84
C PHE A 56 0.53 13.30 -8.43
N SER A 57 -0.14 12.99 -7.31
CA SER A 57 -1.24 13.79 -6.76
C SER A 57 -0.73 14.85 -5.79
N GLU A 58 -0.83 16.14 -6.18
CA GLU A 58 -0.50 17.25 -5.29
C GLU A 58 -1.28 17.20 -3.98
N ARG A 59 -2.58 16.86 -4.07
CA ARG A 59 -3.46 16.74 -2.91
C ARG A 59 -3.02 15.61 -1.96
N ALA A 60 -2.56 14.49 -2.50
CA ALA A 60 -2.01 13.40 -1.69
C ALA A 60 -0.75 13.87 -0.94
N LEU A 61 0.13 14.60 -1.61
CA LEU A 61 1.35 15.14 -1.02
C LEU A 61 1.08 16.22 0.04
N GLU A 62 0.03 17.03 -0.11
CA GLU A 62 -0.40 17.95 0.97
C GLU A 62 -0.76 17.19 2.24
N ILE A 63 -1.54 16.11 2.12
CA ILE A 63 -1.92 15.25 3.25
C ILE A 63 -0.68 14.55 3.84
N ALA A 64 0.19 14.01 2.97
CA ALA A 64 1.45 13.38 3.38
C ALA A 64 2.37 14.36 4.12
N SER A 65 2.45 15.61 3.65
CA SER A 65 3.23 16.67 4.29
C SER A 65 2.76 16.92 5.73
N ALA A 66 1.45 16.99 5.95
CA ALA A 66 0.89 17.14 7.28
C ALA A 66 1.11 15.87 8.15
N THR A 67 0.92 14.69 7.57
CA THR A 67 1.10 13.39 8.26
C THR A 67 2.55 13.18 8.70
N LEU A 68 3.51 13.59 7.86
CA LEU A 68 4.94 13.32 8.01
C LEU A 68 5.74 14.56 8.47
N ALA A 69 5.07 15.67 8.82
CA ALA A 69 5.71 16.91 9.21
C ALA A 69 6.86 16.74 10.23
N PRO A 70 6.73 15.93 11.30
CA PRO A 70 7.82 15.75 12.27
C PRO A 70 9.09 15.10 11.67
N TYR A 71 8.95 14.25 10.66
CA TYR A 71 10.05 13.55 9.99
C TYR A 71 10.68 14.43 8.92
N ILE A 72 9.86 15.22 8.20
CA ILE A 72 10.32 16.21 7.22
C ILE A 72 11.16 17.29 7.91
N GLN A 73 10.68 17.82 9.04
CA GLN A 73 11.40 18.83 9.82
C GLN A 73 12.75 18.34 10.36
N LYS A 74 12.87 17.03 10.63
CA LYS A 74 14.13 16.39 11.06
C LYS A 74 15.05 15.99 9.90
N GLY A 75 14.64 16.21 8.64
CA GLY A 75 15.37 15.75 7.45
C GLY A 75 15.35 14.23 7.25
N GLN A 76 14.49 13.50 7.97
CA GLN A 76 14.34 12.05 7.86
C GLN A 76 13.45 11.64 6.67
N TYR A 77 12.62 12.55 6.17
CA TYR A 77 11.72 12.27 5.06
C TYR A 77 11.60 13.45 4.11
N ARG A 78 11.45 13.17 2.82
CA ARG A 78 11.15 14.20 1.80
C ARG A 78 10.06 13.72 0.85
N LEU A 79 9.29 14.66 0.31
CA LEU A 79 8.26 14.43 -0.69
C LEU A 79 8.74 14.88 -2.07
N GLN A 80 8.35 14.14 -3.08
CA GLN A 80 8.63 14.42 -4.49
C GLN A 80 7.32 14.31 -5.28
N LEU A 81 6.88 15.41 -5.87
CA LEU A 81 5.80 15.41 -6.84
C LEU A 81 6.30 14.82 -8.17
N GLY A 82 5.57 13.87 -8.72
CA GLY A 82 5.84 13.27 -10.02
C GLY A 82 5.42 11.83 -10.14
N ASP A 83 5.47 11.31 -11.37
CA ASP A 83 5.32 9.90 -11.65
C ASP A 83 6.68 9.19 -11.51
N VAL A 84 6.70 8.02 -10.88
CA VAL A 84 7.93 7.22 -10.78
C VAL A 84 8.48 6.82 -12.15
N LEU A 85 7.61 6.68 -13.14
CA LEU A 85 8.00 6.34 -14.51
C LEU A 85 8.83 7.47 -15.17
N ASP A 86 8.61 8.71 -14.76
CA ASP A 86 9.28 9.90 -15.31
C ASP A 86 10.49 10.34 -14.47
N LEU A 87 10.76 9.72 -13.34
CA LEU A 87 11.93 10.07 -12.53
C LEU A 87 13.24 9.84 -13.30
N PRO A 88 14.24 10.74 -13.13
CA PRO A 88 15.51 10.62 -13.82
C PRO A 88 16.30 9.38 -13.38
N ALA A 89 17.13 8.85 -14.28
CA ALA A 89 17.90 7.62 -14.04
C ALA A 89 18.94 7.77 -12.90
N ASP A 90 19.39 8.99 -12.64
CA ASP A 90 20.32 9.33 -11.55
C ASP A 90 19.63 9.66 -10.22
N PHE A 91 18.33 9.40 -10.11
CA PHE A 91 17.60 9.54 -8.84
C PHE A 91 18.24 8.70 -7.74
N THR A 92 18.12 9.18 -6.51
CA THR A 92 18.75 8.56 -5.34
C THR A 92 18.42 7.09 -5.20
N LYS A 93 19.43 6.22 -5.09
CA LYS A 93 19.24 4.79 -4.81
C LYS A 93 19.06 4.52 -3.32
N VAL A 94 18.07 3.69 -3.02
CA VAL A 94 17.68 3.31 -1.66
C VAL A 94 17.94 1.83 -1.37
N ASP A 95 17.85 1.45 -0.11
CA ASP A 95 17.96 0.04 0.32
C ASP A 95 16.64 -0.72 0.12
N LEU A 96 15.50 -0.01 0.20
CA LEU A 96 14.15 -0.57 0.11
C LEU A 96 13.27 0.32 -0.76
N ALA A 97 12.59 -0.25 -1.75
CA ALA A 97 11.44 0.39 -2.37
C ALA A 97 10.14 -0.30 -1.92
N ILE A 98 9.12 0.50 -1.62
CA ILE A 98 7.77 0.00 -1.38
C ILE A 98 6.81 0.65 -2.37
N SER A 99 5.79 -0.09 -2.80
CA SER A 99 4.65 0.43 -3.53
C SER A 99 3.40 -0.34 -3.11
N TYR A 100 2.36 0.36 -2.67
CA TYR A 100 1.18 -0.26 -2.11
C TYR A 100 -0.08 0.31 -2.74
N MET A 101 -0.86 -0.57 -3.40
CA MET A 101 -2.07 -0.21 -4.15
C MET A 101 -1.79 0.83 -5.25
N VAL A 102 -0.79 0.54 -6.10
CA VAL A 102 -0.38 1.37 -7.24
C VAL A 102 -0.26 0.54 -8.52
N MET A 103 0.41 -0.63 -8.46
CA MET A 103 0.73 -1.43 -9.66
C MET A 103 -0.52 -1.93 -10.40
N GLU A 104 -1.65 -2.10 -9.72
CA GLU A 104 -2.94 -2.45 -10.30
C GLU A 104 -3.55 -1.38 -11.21
N HIS A 105 -3.01 -0.17 -11.19
CA HIS A 105 -3.40 0.93 -12.07
C HIS A 105 -2.49 1.08 -13.30
N VAL A 106 -1.38 0.35 -13.34
CA VAL A 106 -0.35 0.48 -14.38
C VAL A 106 -0.51 -0.63 -15.42
N GLU A 107 -0.57 -0.27 -16.72
CA GLU A 107 -0.74 -1.25 -17.78
C GLU A 107 0.47 -2.19 -17.92
N ASP A 108 1.69 -1.65 -17.93
CA ASP A 108 2.95 -2.42 -17.96
C ASP A 108 3.50 -2.60 -16.54
N ASP A 109 3.00 -3.62 -15.85
CA ASP A 109 3.42 -3.95 -14.48
C ASP A 109 4.86 -4.43 -14.40
N VAL A 110 5.37 -5.11 -15.42
CA VAL A 110 6.78 -5.52 -15.49
C VAL A 110 7.69 -4.32 -15.68
N GLY A 111 7.36 -3.41 -16.61
CA GLY A 111 8.09 -2.17 -16.83
C GLY A 111 8.10 -1.27 -15.60
N PHE A 112 6.97 -1.19 -14.87
CA PHE A 112 6.88 -0.48 -13.61
C PHE A 112 7.87 -1.02 -12.56
N LEU A 113 7.94 -2.33 -12.39
CA LEU A 113 8.90 -2.97 -11.48
C LEU A 113 10.35 -2.76 -11.92
N GLN A 114 10.62 -2.85 -13.22
CA GLN A 114 11.95 -2.60 -13.78
C GLN A 114 12.38 -1.14 -13.55
N LYS A 115 11.45 -0.19 -13.62
CA LYS A 115 11.70 1.21 -13.30
C LYS A 115 12.02 1.41 -11.83
N ILE A 116 11.22 0.85 -10.92
CA ILE A 116 11.48 0.91 -9.47
C ILE A 116 12.83 0.28 -9.12
N LYS A 117 13.16 -0.85 -9.75
CA LYS A 117 14.44 -1.56 -9.56
C LYS A 117 15.66 -0.66 -9.81
N GLN A 118 15.58 0.30 -10.73
CA GLN A 118 16.68 1.23 -11.02
C GLN A 118 17.04 2.12 -9.82
N TYR A 119 16.06 2.38 -8.94
CA TYR A 119 16.21 3.21 -7.74
C TYR A 119 16.53 2.42 -6.47
N VAL A 120 16.72 1.10 -6.59
CA VAL A 120 17.13 0.25 -5.48
C VAL A 120 18.59 -0.17 -5.68
N LYS A 121 19.36 -0.16 -4.61
CA LYS A 121 20.75 -0.62 -4.60
C LYS A 121 20.82 -2.12 -4.93
N PRO A 122 21.88 -2.61 -5.59
CA PRO A 122 22.14 -4.05 -5.67
C PRO A 122 22.08 -4.70 -4.27
N GLY A 123 21.38 -5.81 -4.16
CA GLY A 123 21.13 -6.47 -2.88
C GLY A 123 20.00 -5.86 -2.03
N GLY A 124 19.44 -4.72 -2.42
CA GLY A 124 18.29 -4.10 -1.77
C GLY A 124 16.98 -4.84 -2.07
N HIS A 125 15.89 -4.36 -1.50
CA HIS A 125 14.60 -5.05 -1.54
C HIS A 125 13.49 -4.20 -2.17
N ILE A 126 12.52 -4.89 -2.77
CA ILE A 126 11.27 -4.30 -3.25
C ILE A 126 10.11 -5.01 -2.56
N ILE A 127 9.16 -4.24 -2.03
CA ILE A 127 7.91 -4.74 -1.45
C ILE A 127 6.74 -4.11 -2.20
N ILE A 128 5.88 -4.95 -2.77
CA ILE A 128 4.71 -4.54 -3.54
C ILE A 128 3.45 -5.06 -2.87
N GLY A 129 2.50 -4.18 -2.57
CA GLY A 129 1.16 -4.57 -2.13
C GLY A 129 0.14 -4.29 -3.22
N VAL A 130 -0.68 -5.29 -3.57
CA VAL A 130 -1.71 -5.19 -4.61
C VAL A 130 -3.02 -5.85 -4.17
N PRO A 131 -4.17 -5.48 -4.75
CA PRO A 131 -5.42 -6.20 -4.53
C PRO A 131 -5.27 -7.64 -5.03
N GLY A 132 -5.60 -8.57 -4.13
CA GLY A 132 -5.52 -10.01 -4.38
C GLY A 132 -6.84 -10.59 -4.85
N ARG A 133 -6.77 -11.85 -5.39
CA ARG A 133 -7.93 -12.64 -5.80
C ARG A 133 -8.73 -12.01 -6.93
N ARG A 134 -8.50 -12.46 -8.14
CA ARG A 134 -9.23 -12.02 -9.35
C ARG A 134 -10.74 -12.25 -9.25
N ASP A 135 -11.15 -13.34 -8.57
CA ASP A 135 -12.55 -13.68 -8.32
C ASP A 135 -13.25 -12.70 -7.35
N ARG A 136 -12.54 -11.75 -6.77
CA ARG A 136 -13.05 -10.70 -5.88
C ARG A 136 -13.14 -9.32 -6.54
N TRP A 137 -13.09 -9.28 -7.87
CA TRP A 137 -13.39 -8.04 -8.60
C TRP A 137 -14.73 -7.46 -8.17
N SER A 138 -14.78 -6.17 -7.95
CA SER A 138 -15.94 -5.55 -7.31
C SER A 138 -16.12 -4.08 -7.71
N LEU A 139 -17.25 -3.51 -7.32
CA LEU A 139 -17.53 -2.09 -7.47
C LEU A 139 -16.40 -1.19 -6.91
N GLU A 140 -15.71 -1.62 -5.85
CA GLU A 140 -14.60 -0.86 -5.28
C GLU A 140 -13.44 -0.74 -6.27
N ASP A 141 -13.13 -1.79 -7.02
CA ASP A 141 -12.08 -1.77 -8.04
C ASP A 141 -12.41 -0.77 -9.16
N GLU A 142 -13.66 -0.78 -9.61
CA GLU A 142 -14.14 0.13 -10.67
C GLU A 142 -14.12 1.59 -10.21
N THR A 143 -14.51 1.87 -8.95
CA THR A 143 -14.57 3.24 -8.42
C THR A 143 -13.19 3.85 -8.18
N VAL A 144 -12.15 3.03 -7.98
CA VAL A 144 -10.78 3.52 -7.78
C VAL A 144 -9.92 3.44 -9.03
N GLY A 145 -10.47 2.91 -10.14
CA GLY A 145 -9.76 2.82 -11.42
C GLY A 145 -8.74 1.68 -11.49
N HIS A 146 -8.96 0.58 -10.78
CA HIS A 146 -8.15 -0.63 -10.97
C HIS A 146 -8.39 -1.20 -12.37
N ILE A 147 -7.34 -1.75 -12.98
CA ILE A 147 -7.43 -2.47 -14.24
C ILE A 147 -7.24 -3.97 -14.06
N ARG A 148 -6.74 -4.39 -12.88
CA ARG A 148 -6.52 -5.81 -12.55
C ARG A 148 -6.44 -6.08 -11.05
N ARG A 149 -6.60 -7.36 -10.70
CA ARG A 149 -6.23 -7.95 -9.42
C ARG A 149 -5.24 -9.09 -9.67
N TYR A 150 -4.47 -9.46 -8.66
CA TYR A 150 -3.43 -10.48 -8.78
C TYR A 150 -3.75 -11.68 -7.92
N ASP A 151 -3.74 -12.88 -8.51
CA ASP A 151 -3.59 -14.09 -7.74
C ASP A 151 -2.13 -14.26 -7.31
N ARG A 152 -1.88 -15.10 -6.31
CA ARG A 152 -0.55 -15.29 -5.75
C ARG A 152 0.49 -15.65 -6.82
N GLY A 153 0.12 -16.55 -7.76
CA GLY A 153 0.99 -16.97 -8.86
C GLY A 153 1.27 -15.87 -9.88
N ASP A 154 0.29 -14.98 -10.13
CA ASP A 154 0.48 -13.87 -11.05
C ASP A 154 1.51 -12.87 -10.53
N LEU A 155 1.40 -12.49 -9.25
CA LEU A 155 2.35 -11.57 -8.64
C LEU A 155 3.76 -12.17 -8.57
N ASP A 156 3.88 -13.46 -8.24
CA ASP A 156 5.18 -14.17 -8.29
C ASP A 156 5.77 -14.12 -9.70
N ALA A 157 4.96 -14.42 -10.73
CA ALA A 157 5.42 -14.42 -12.12
C ALA A 157 5.86 -13.03 -12.61
N VAL A 158 5.12 -11.97 -12.27
CA VAL A 158 5.45 -10.58 -12.64
C VAL A 158 6.76 -10.14 -11.99
N LEU A 159 6.96 -10.43 -10.70
CA LEU A 159 8.21 -10.12 -9.99
C LEU A 159 9.42 -10.83 -10.63
N ARG A 160 9.28 -12.12 -11.01
CA ARG A 160 10.34 -12.86 -11.69
C ARG A 160 10.61 -12.32 -13.11
N LYS A 161 9.56 -11.96 -13.86
CA LYS A 161 9.72 -11.35 -15.20
C LYS A 161 10.46 -10.00 -15.14
N ALA A 162 10.35 -9.28 -14.02
CA ALA A 162 11.14 -8.07 -13.79
C ALA A 162 12.61 -8.33 -13.41
N ASN A 163 13.07 -9.61 -13.48
CA ASN A 163 14.41 -10.05 -13.09
C ASN A 163 14.74 -9.68 -11.63
N LEU A 164 13.83 -10.02 -10.72
CA LEU A 164 14.01 -9.91 -9.28
C LEU A 164 14.24 -11.30 -8.68
N ASP A 165 15.12 -11.35 -7.68
CA ASP A 165 15.52 -12.58 -7.00
C ASP A 165 14.77 -12.78 -5.68
N GLN A 166 14.88 -13.97 -5.09
CA GLN A 166 14.33 -14.32 -3.76
C GLN A 166 12.86 -13.93 -3.60
N VAL A 167 12.07 -14.12 -4.67
CA VAL A 167 10.65 -13.75 -4.71
C VAL A 167 9.85 -14.54 -3.67
N SER A 168 9.05 -13.82 -2.91
CA SER A 168 8.12 -14.36 -1.92
C SER A 168 6.81 -13.59 -1.98
N VAL A 169 5.68 -14.27 -1.98
CA VAL A 169 4.35 -13.64 -2.01
C VAL A 169 3.52 -14.11 -0.82
N TRP A 170 3.01 -13.16 -0.07
CA TRP A 170 2.14 -13.38 1.09
C TRP A 170 0.71 -12.96 0.84
N SER A 171 -0.23 -13.75 1.36
CA SER A 171 -1.64 -13.38 1.50
C SER A 171 -1.84 -12.55 2.76
N VAL A 172 -2.34 -11.35 2.63
CA VAL A 172 -2.53 -10.40 3.73
C VAL A 172 -4.02 -10.21 4.03
N GLY A 173 -4.35 -9.98 5.29
CA GLY A 173 -5.71 -9.66 5.75
C GLY A 173 -6.61 -10.86 5.99
N VAL A 174 -6.10 -12.09 6.01
CA VAL A 174 -6.88 -13.30 6.34
C VAL A 174 -6.83 -13.55 7.84
N PRO A 175 -7.96 -13.78 8.51
CA PRO A 175 -9.34 -13.76 7.99
C PRO A 175 -9.98 -12.37 7.95
N THR A 176 -9.37 -11.37 8.57
CA THR A 176 -9.99 -10.08 8.95
C THR A 176 -10.57 -9.33 7.76
N ILE A 177 -9.75 -9.04 6.73
CA ILE A 177 -10.22 -8.29 5.55
C ILE A 177 -11.24 -9.14 4.78
N ASN A 178 -11.00 -10.46 4.67
CA ASN A 178 -11.90 -11.36 3.96
C ASN A 178 -13.32 -11.35 4.57
N MET A 179 -13.44 -11.34 5.89
CA MET A 179 -14.73 -11.27 6.59
C MET A 179 -15.40 -9.91 6.42
N LEU A 180 -14.62 -8.84 6.40
CA LEU A 180 -15.12 -7.48 6.27
C LEU A 180 -15.35 -7.05 4.81
N PHE A 181 -14.94 -7.87 3.84
CA PHE A 181 -14.97 -7.51 2.43
C PHE A 181 -16.37 -7.09 1.94
N ASN A 182 -17.39 -7.91 2.18
CA ASN A 182 -18.75 -7.61 1.77
C ASN A 182 -19.34 -6.40 2.52
N VAL A 183 -18.96 -6.22 3.79
CA VAL A 183 -19.36 -5.05 4.59
C VAL A 183 -18.73 -3.78 4.01
N SER A 184 -17.44 -3.85 3.62
CA SER A 184 -16.75 -2.76 2.95
C SER A 184 -17.42 -2.37 1.63
N LEU A 185 -17.78 -3.34 0.79
CA LEU A 185 -18.50 -3.10 -0.47
C LEU A 185 -19.86 -2.43 -0.25
N TRP A 186 -20.61 -2.91 0.74
CA TRP A 186 -21.88 -2.30 1.11
C TRP A 186 -21.73 -0.83 1.54
N MET A 187 -20.66 -0.50 2.30
CA MET A 187 -20.36 0.88 2.69
C MET A 187 -19.99 1.75 1.49
N VAL A 188 -19.17 1.23 0.57
CA VAL A 188 -18.77 1.95 -0.67
C VAL A 188 -20.00 2.22 -1.53
N ALA A 189 -20.86 1.23 -1.75
CA ALA A 189 -22.08 1.39 -2.55
C ALA A 189 -23.03 2.48 -1.99
N ARG A 190 -23.00 2.73 -0.67
CA ARG A 190 -23.84 3.75 -0.01
C ARG A 190 -23.15 5.11 0.18
N SER A 191 -21.85 5.21 -0.04
CA SER A 191 -21.09 6.45 0.19
C SER A 191 -21.17 7.48 -0.91
N GLY A 192 -21.86 7.18 -2.04
CA GLY A 192 -21.86 8.02 -3.23
C GLY A 192 -20.58 7.91 -4.07
N GLU A 193 -19.59 7.09 -3.67
CA GLU A 193 -18.35 6.84 -4.43
C GLU A 193 -18.63 6.28 -5.82
N ALA A 194 -19.74 5.54 -6.00
CA ALA A 194 -20.18 5.03 -7.31
C ALA A 194 -20.40 6.15 -8.37
N ALA A 195 -20.67 7.38 -7.95
CA ALA A 195 -20.78 8.52 -8.87
C ALA A 195 -19.43 8.85 -9.57
N LYS A 196 -18.30 8.39 -9.03
CA LYS A 196 -16.97 8.59 -9.62
C LYS A 196 -16.68 7.68 -10.81
N MET A 197 -17.50 6.67 -11.07
CA MET A 197 -17.32 5.76 -12.23
C MET A 197 -17.37 6.47 -13.60
N GLY A 198 -17.87 7.71 -13.66
CA GLY A 198 -17.86 8.55 -14.87
C GLY A 198 -16.58 9.38 -15.07
N GLN A 199 -15.63 9.33 -14.13
CA GLN A 199 -14.35 10.03 -14.20
C GLN A 199 -13.31 9.22 -14.99
N SER A 200 -12.28 9.90 -15.49
CA SER A 200 -11.14 9.20 -16.10
C SER A 200 -10.41 8.32 -15.07
N GLN A 201 -9.77 7.24 -15.53
CA GLN A 201 -9.00 6.35 -14.67
C GLN A 201 -7.97 7.13 -13.84
N ARG A 202 -7.30 8.12 -14.44
CA ARG A 202 -6.31 8.96 -13.75
C ARG A 202 -6.92 9.74 -12.59
N GLU A 203 -8.08 10.36 -12.77
CA GLU A 203 -8.81 11.09 -11.71
C GLU A 203 -9.27 10.15 -10.60
N GLN A 204 -9.75 8.95 -10.95
CA GLN A 204 -10.13 7.93 -9.96
C GLN A 204 -8.92 7.50 -9.13
N THR A 205 -7.78 7.23 -9.77
CA THR A 205 -6.52 6.85 -9.12
C THR A 205 -6.01 7.97 -8.21
N GLU A 206 -6.01 9.22 -8.66
CA GLU A 206 -5.56 10.39 -7.90
C GLU A 206 -6.32 10.55 -6.57
N THR A 207 -7.60 10.23 -6.56
CA THR A 207 -8.44 10.36 -5.36
C THR A 207 -8.53 9.08 -4.52
N SER A 208 -8.03 7.94 -5.01
CA SER A 208 -8.21 6.62 -4.39
C SER A 208 -7.60 6.53 -2.99
N GLY A 209 -6.40 7.06 -2.80
CA GLY A 209 -5.63 6.99 -1.55
C GLY A 209 -6.09 7.93 -0.43
N ILE A 210 -7.02 8.86 -0.71
CA ILE A 210 -7.40 9.95 0.21
C ILE A 210 -8.89 10.01 0.54
N ARG A 211 -9.62 8.91 0.31
CA ARG A 211 -11.07 8.84 0.54
C ARG A 211 -11.46 8.86 2.01
N ASP A 212 -12.51 9.61 2.34
CA ASP A 212 -13.15 9.61 3.66
C ASP A 212 -14.54 8.98 3.57
N ILE A 213 -14.64 7.71 3.94
CA ILE A 213 -15.90 6.95 3.90
C ILE A 213 -16.38 6.72 5.35
N PRO A 214 -17.58 7.20 5.72
CA PRO A 214 -18.16 6.96 7.04
C PRO A 214 -18.18 5.46 7.40
N TRP A 215 -17.81 5.13 8.64
CA TRP A 215 -17.72 3.75 9.16
C TRP A 215 -16.71 2.83 8.45
N LYS A 216 -15.99 3.32 7.45
CA LYS A 216 -14.86 2.65 6.82
C LYS A 216 -13.52 3.28 7.23
N THR A 217 -13.43 4.61 7.16
CA THR A 217 -12.22 5.38 7.53
C THR A 217 -12.48 6.45 8.58
N VAL A 218 -13.75 6.82 8.81
CA VAL A 218 -14.17 7.84 9.78
C VAL A 218 -15.10 7.21 10.82
N PHE A 219 -14.66 7.22 12.07
CA PHE A 219 -15.32 6.55 13.19
C PHE A 219 -15.53 7.50 14.37
N PRO A 220 -16.47 7.18 15.28
CA PRO A 220 -16.52 7.81 16.58
C PRO A 220 -15.20 7.64 17.34
N SER A 221 -14.75 8.66 18.05
CA SER A 221 -13.42 8.68 18.68
C SER A 221 -13.16 7.52 19.66
N TRP A 222 -14.21 6.99 20.33
CA TRP A 222 -14.11 5.87 21.26
C TRP A 222 -13.70 4.56 20.57
N VAL A 223 -13.91 4.42 19.25
CA VAL A 223 -13.54 3.24 18.47
C VAL A 223 -12.02 2.99 18.49
N ARG A 224 -11.20 4.02 18.76
CA ARG A 224 -9.73 3.86 18.95
C ARG A 224 -9.36 2.90 20.09
N ILE A 225 -10.24 2.75 21.09
CA ILE A 225 -10.01 1.81 22.20
C ILE A 225 -10.05 0.35 21.70
N ILE A 226 -10.85 0.09 20.66
CA ILE A 226 -11.02 -1.23 20.08
C ILE A 226 -10.14 -1.42 18.84
N LEU A 227 -10.10 -0.41 17.95
CA LEU A 227 -9.29 -0.44 16.74
C LEU A 227 -7.89 0.12 17.02
N ASN A 228 -7.04 -0.73 17.55
CA ASN A 228 -5.63 -0.43 17.74
C ASN A 228 -4.80 -1.73 17.62
N ARG A 229 -3.49 -1.59 17.48
CA ARG A 229 -2.57 -2.70 17.26
C ARG A 229 -2.62 -3.75 18.37
N THR A 230 -2.78 -3.33 19.62
CA THR A 230 -2.76 -4.25 20.78
C THR A 230 -4.00 -5.14 20.81
N THR A 231 -5.18 -4.55 20.63
CA THR A 231 -6.45 -5.32 20.63
C THR A 231 -6.60 -6.21 19.41
N LEU A 232 -6.03 -5.81 18.26
CA LEU A 232 -6.06 -6.59 17.01
C LEU A 232 -4.92 -7.63 16.93
N TYR A 233 -3.99 -7.66 17.88
CA TYR A 233 -2.82 -8.54 17.84
C TYR A 233 -3.15 -10.04 17.63
N PRO A 234 -4.18 -10.64 18.27
CA PRO A 234 -4.55 -12.02 18.01
C PRO A 234 -4.88 -12.30 16.54
N LEU A 235 -5.52 -11.33 15.85
CA LEU A 235 -5.84 -11.45 14.43
C LEU A 235 -4.58 -11.44 13.56
N PHE A 236 -3.53 -10.72 13.96
CA PHE A 236 -2.25 -10.74 13.27
C PHE A 236 -1.51 -12.07 13.42
N VAL A 237 -1.62 -12.71 14.59
CA VAL A 237 -1.08 -14.06 14.79
C VAL A 237 -1.75 -15.05 13.85
N ILE A 238 -3.09 -14.99 13.76
CA ILE A 238 -3.86 -15.83 12.83
C ILE A 238 -3.45 -15.51 11.38
N GLN A 239 -3.35 -14.23 10.99
CA GLN A 239 -2.94 -13.81 9.66
C GLN A 239 -1.62 -14.47 9.21
N ARG A 240 -0.62 -14.57 10.09
CA ARG A 240 0.69 -15.18 9.79
C ARG A 240 0.57 -16.63 9.33
N MET A 241 -0.42 -17.38 9.83
CA MET A 241 -0.68 -18.76 9.39
C MET A 241 -1.14 -18.83 7.93
N PHE A 242 -1.68 -17.74 7.39
CA PHE A 242 -2.20 -17.66 6.03
C PHE A 242 -1.25 -16.99 5.02
N TYR A 243 -0.10 -16.47 5.44
CA TYR A 243 0.83 -15.76 4.54
C TYR A 243 1.18 -16.56 3.28
N ARG A 244 1.34 -17.87 3.39
CA ARG A 244 1.72 -18.74 2.26
C ARG A 244 0.55 -19.29 1.45
N THR A 245 -0.67 -18.86 1.73
CA THR A 245 -1.87 -19.28 0.99
C THR A 245 -2.17 -18.34 -0.18
N GLY A 246 -3.23 -18.61 -0.96
CA GLY A 246 -3.79 -17.70 -1.97
C GLY A 246 -5.10 -17.05 -1.51
N LEU A 247 -5.40 -17.05 -0.20
CA LEU A 247 -6.74 -16.69 0.31
C LEU A 247 -6.93 -15.19 0.57
N GLY A 248 -5.86 -14.40 0.67
CA GLY A 248 -5.94 -12.98 0.98
C GLY A 248 -6.52 -12.13 -0.14
N VAL A 249 -7.36 -11.18 0.20
CA VAL A 249 -7.83 -10.14 -0.74
C VAL A 249 -6.79 -9.04 -0.96
N VAL A 250 -5.66 -9.13 -0.31
CA VAL A 250 -4.45 -8.36 -0.56
C VAL A 250 -3.30 -9.34 -0.72
N MET A 251 -2.46 -9.12 -1.73
CA MET A 251 -1.20 -9.84 -1.94
C MET A 251 -0.04 -8.89 -1.68
N MET A 252 0.97 -9.37 -0.95
CA MET A 252 2.21 -8.64 -0.72
C MET A 252 3.36 -9.43 -1.32
N GLY A 253 3.94 -8.92 -2.39
CA GLY A 253 5.13 -9.45 -3.04
C GLY A 253 6.39 -8.81 -2.46
N MET A 254 7.39 -9.63 -2.20
CA MET A 254 8.71 -9.21 -1.72
C MET A 254 9.77 -9.85 -2.58
N ALA A 255 10.75 -9.07 -2.98
CA ALA A 255 11.84 -9.55 -3.81
C ALA A 255 13.14 -8.80 -3.52
N ARG A 256 14.26 -9.36 -3.95
CA ARG A 256 15.59 -8.76 -3.85
C ARG A 256 16.06 -8.31 -5.22
N VAL A 257 16.70 -7.16 -5.27
CA VAL A 257 17.39 -6.68 -6.47
C VAL A 257 18.73 -7.42 -6.59
N PRO A 258 19.04 -8.05 -7.74
CA PRO A 258 20.32 -8.71 -7.99
C PRO A 258 21.55 -7.85 -7.75
#